data_53ae14bb9703333e1f9f5d21f6d8e0e8
#
_entry.id   53ae14bb9703333e1f9f5d21f6d8e0e8
#
_cell.length_a   1.000
_cell.length_b   1.000
_cell.length_c   1.000
_cell.angle_alpha   90.00
_cell.angle_beta   90.00
_cell.angle_gamma   90.00
#
_symmetry.space_group_name_H-M   'P 1'
#
loop_
_entity.id
_entity.type
_entity.pdbx_description
1 polymer ?
#
loop_
_entity_poly.entity_id
_entity_poly.type
_entity_poly.pdbx_seq_one_letter_code
_entity_poly.pdbx_strand_id
1 'polypeptide(L)'
;MKLRDASDEITDAAISRLKELGYVDDEAYSRRRVQILAEKGYGNLYIKYYLARIGLPEDLIDMAIKTIPEGLTEEERIEMIIKKKQGMKKERLLRHLSYKGFPFETIMKVFNEEM
;
A
#
# COMPACT_ATOMS: atom_id res chain seq x y z
N MET A 1 -14.27 5.60 -2.67
CA MET A 1 -13.40 4.74 -1.90
C MET A 1 -13.98 4.45 -0.54
N LYS A 2 -13.74 3.28 -0.10
CA LYS A 2 -14.11 2.99 1.26
C LYS A 2 -13.29 3.81 2.22
N LEU A 3 -13.94 4.45 3.14
CA LEU A 3 -13.25 5.23 4.15
C LEU A 3 -12.52 4.29 5.10
N ARG A 4 -11.44 4.79 5.66
CA ARG A 4 -10.82 4.08 6.77
C ARG A 4 -11.84 3.97 7.87
N ASP A 5 -11.90 2.81 8.46
CA ASP A 5 -12.84 2.66 9.57
C ASP A 5 -12.25 3.30 10.84
N ALA A 6 -13.10 3.41 11.84
CA ALA A 6 -12.69 4.05 13.09
C ALA A 6 -11.57 3.29 13.78
N SER A 7 -11.51 1.98 13.59
CA SER A 7 -10.45 1.17 14.17
C SER A 7 -9.07 1.58 13.67
N ASP A 8 -8.95 1.81 12.35
CA ASP A 8 -7.67 2.22 11.79
C ASP A 8 -7.24 3.58 12.33
N GLU A 9 -8.18 4.52 12.45
CA GLU A 9 -7.86 5.83 12.97
C GLU A 9 -7.44 5.77 14.43
N ILE A 10 -8.13 4.98 15.21
CA ILE A 10 -7.80 4.81 16.64
C ILE A 10 -6.43 4.19 16.78
N THR A 11 -6.13 3.19 15.94
CA THR A 11 -4.83 2.54 15.97
C THR A 11 -3.71 3.52 15.64
N ASP A 12 -3.90 4.35 14.61
CA ASP A 12 -2.89 5.33 14.23
C ASP A 12 -2.64 6.33 15.35
N ALA A 13 -3.71 6.78 16.00
CA ALA A 13 -3.57 7.72 17.11
C ALA A 13 -2.82 7.09 18.27
N ALA A 14 -3.15 5.84 18.59
CA ALA A 14 -2.49 5.12 19.67
C ALA A 14 -1.01 4.94 19.40
N ILE A 15 -0.66 4.58 18.16
CA ILE A 15 0.74 4.39 17.77
C ILE A 15 1.50 5.71 17.88
N SER A 16 0.90 6.80 17.41
CA SER A 16 1.54 8.12 17.48
C SER A 16 1.83 8.49 18.95
N ARG A 17 0.89 8.22 19.82
CA ARG A 17 1.08 8.52 21.23
C ARG A 17 2.19 7.69 21.85
N LEU A 18 2.24 6.40 21.50
CA LEU A 18 3.27 5.53 22.02
C LEU A 18 4.66 5.94 21.51
N LYS A 19 4.74 6.43 20.29
CA LYS A 19 5.99 6.95 19.76
C LYS A 19 6.48 8.13 20.59
N GLU A 20 5.59 9.02 20.94
CA GLU A 20 5.94 10.17 21.78
C GLU A 20 6.48 9.74 23.11
N LEU A 21 6.00 8.61 23.61
CA LEU A 21 6.46 8.07 24.89
C LEU A 21 7.68 7.17 24.74
N GLY A 22 8.13 6.92 23.52
CA GLY A 22 9.32 6.11 23.29
C GLY A 22 9.09 4.61 23.37
N TYR A 23 7.84 4.16 23.24
CA TYR A 23 7.53 2.74 23.35
C TYR A 23 7.35 2.03 22.02
N VAL A 24 7.40 2.76 20.89
CA VAL A 24 7.18 2.17 19.58
C VAL A 24 8.49 2.19 18.79
N ASP A 25 8.83 1.02 18.24
CA ASP A 25 9.93 0.90 17.30
C ASP A 25 9.42 1.26 15.92
N ASP A 26 9.79 2.43 15.43
CA ASP A 26 9.32 2.94 14.13
C ASP A 26 9.67 2.00 12.98
N GLU A 27 10.84 1.37 13.04
CA GLU A 27 11.26 0.48 11.98
C GLU A 27 10.38 -0.77 11.94
N ALA A 28 10.17 -1.40 13.08
CA ALA A 28 9.32 -2.58 13.14
C ALA A 28 7.88 -2.25 12.75
N TYR A 29 7.39 -1.11 13.21
CA TYR A 29 6.03 -0.68 12.88
C TYR A 29 5.88 -0.46 11.39
N SER A 30 6.84 0.23 10.76
CA SER A 30 6.72 0.54 9.34
C SER A 30 6.75 -0.72 8.50
N ARG A 31 7.62 -1.67 8.83
CA ARG A 31 7.67 -2.94 8.09
C ARG A 31 6.35 -3.70 8.17
N ARG A 32 5.80 -3.77 9.38
CA ARG A 32 4.53 -4.47 9.56
C ARG A 32 3.40 -3.79 8.81
N ARG A 33 3.34 -2.48 8.88
CA ARG A 33 2.26 -1.74 8.23
C ARG A 33 2.33 -1.84 6.73
N VAL A 34 3.55 -1.76 6.18
CA VAL A 34 3.75 -1.92 4.75
C VAL A 34 3.24 -3.28 4.27
N GLN A 35 3.58 -4.32 5.00
CA GLN A 35 3.15 -5.65 4.61
C GLN A 35 1.63 -5.78 4.64
N ILE A 36 1.00 -5.26 5.69
CA ILE A 36 -0.46 -5.32 5.81
C ILE A 36 -1.12 -4.60 4.62
N LEU A 37 -0.62 -3.41 4.29
CA LEU A 37 -1.21 -2.65 3.20
C LEU A 37 -0.98 -3.31 1.85
N ALA A 38 0.19 -3.91 1.66
CA ALA A 38 0.46 -4.64 0.43
C ALA A 38 -0.47 -5.84 0.29
N GLU A 39 -0.69 -6.56 1.39
CA GLU A 39 -1.60 -7.71 1.38
C GLU A 39 -3.03 -7.30 1.09
N LYS A 40 -3.40 -6.09 1.48
CA LYS A 40 -4.73 -5.56 1.17
C LYS A 40 -4.87 -5.11 -0.28
N GLY A 41 -3.79 -5.12 -1.04
CA GLY A 41 -3.84 -4.77 -2.45
C GLY A 41 -3.59 -3.30 -2.76
N TYR A 42 -2.99 -2.57 -1.84
CA TYR A 42 -2.63 -1.18 -2.13
C TYR A 42 -1.30 -1.10 -2.86
N GLY A 43 -1.15 -0.08 -3.71
CA GLY A 43 0.09 0.16 -4.41
C GLY A 43 1.10 0.91 -3.55
N ASN A 44 2.35 0.93 -4.01
CA ASN A 44 3.42 1.55 -3.23
C ASN A 44 3.23 3.05 -3.05
N LEU A 45 2.61 3.73 -4.01
CA LEU A 45 2.36 5.17 -3.87
C LEU A 45 1.39 5.44 -2.72
N TYR A 46 0.36 4.62 -2.59
CA TYR A 46 -0.57 4.76 -1.48
C TYR A 46 0.13 4.47 -0.16
N ILE A 47 0.93 3.41 -0.13
CA ILE A 47 1.63 3.02 1.09
C ILE A 47 2.56 4.15 1.55
N LYS A 48 3.32 4.73 0.63
CA LYS A 48 4.19 5.86 0.97
C LYS A 48 3.41 7.03 1.53
N TYR A 49 2.32 7.35 0.87
CA TYR A 49 1.47 8.46 1.31
C TYR A 49 0.93 8.21 2.71
N TYR A 50 0.45 7.00 2.96
CA TYR A 50 -0.12 6.65 4.25
C TYR A 50 0.91 6.78 5.37
N LEU A 51 2.10 6.23 5.14
CA LEU A 51 3.14 6.26 6.17
C LEU A 51 3.67 7.66 6.40
N ALA A 52 3.78 8.45 5.34
CA ALA A 52 4.20 9.85 5.48
C ALA A 52 3.18 10.64 6.30
N ARG A 53 1.91 10.36 6.11
CA ARG A 53 0.85 11.06 6.85
C ARG A 53 0.95 10.83 8.35
N ILE A 54 1.36 9.65 8.75
CA ILE A 54 1.48 9.36 10.19
C ILE A 54 2.84 9.74 10.74
N GLY A 55 3.67 10.41 9.92
CA GLY A 55 4.88 11.06 10.41
C GLY A 55 6.16 10.27 10.31
N LEU A 56 6.18 9.16 9.57
CA LEU A 56 7.42 8.40 9.41
C LEU A 56 8.34 9.08 8.40
N PRO A 57 9.67 9.06 8.65
CA PRO A 57 10.62 9.65 7.71
C PRO A 57 10.67 8.89 6.40
N GLU A 58 10.99 9.59 5.33
CA GLU A 58 11.02 9.01 4.00
C GLU A 58 12.00 7.85 3.90
N ASP A 59 13.17 7.98 4.52
CA ASP A 59 14.16 6.90 4.49
C ASP A 59 13.60 5.62 5.07
N LEU A 60 12.91 5.74 6.17
CA LEU A 60 12.31 4.60 6.85
C LEU A 60 11.22 3.96 6.01
N ILE A 61 10.43 4.79 5.35
CA ILE A 61 9.36 4.32 4.48
C ILE A 61 9.95 3.54 3.31
N ASP A 62 10.99 4.09 2.68
CA ASP A 62 11.61 3.43 1.53
C ASP A 62 12.21 2.09 1.93
N MET A 63 12.87 2.03 3.07
CA MET A 63 13.43 0.79 3.56
C MET A 63 12.34 -0.24 3.84
N ALA A 64 11.25 0.20 4.42
CA ALA A 64 10.15 -0.70 4.74
C ALA A 64 9.53 -1.29 3.48
N ILE A 65 9.36 -0.47 2.44
CA ILE A 65 8.78 -0.94 1.19
C ILE A 65 9.66 -2.02 0.57
N LYS A 66 10.97 -1.91 0.72
CA LYS A 66 11.87 -2.92 0.19
C LYS A 66 11.73 -4.27 0.87
N THR A 67 11.07 -4.33 2.02
CA THR A 67 10.85 -5.59 2.73
C THR A 67 9.63 -6.35 2.23
N ILE A 68 8.87 -5.79 1.28
CA ILE A 68 7.72 -6.50 0.72
C ILE A 68 8.23 -7.75 0.02
N PRO A 69 7.69 -8.93 0.39
CA PRO A 69 8.27 -10.18 -0.12
C PRO A 69 7.92 -10.43 -1.59
N GLU A 70 8.68 -11.33 -2.21
CA GLU A 70 8.33 -11.88 -3.50
C GLU A 70 6.97 -12.56 -3.37
N GLY A 71 6.20 -12.52 -4.45
CA GLY A 71 4.83 -13.00 -4.38
C GLY A 71 3.86 -11.90 -4.03
N LEU A 72 4.37 -10.72 -3.62
CA LEU A 72 3.54 -9.59 -3.27
C LEU A 72 4.07 -8.31 -3.89
N THR A 73 4.80 -8.42 -4.99
CA THR A 73 5.29 -7.25 -5.72
C THR A 73 4.12 -6.45 -6.26
N GLU A 74 4.39 -5.23 -6.72
CA GLU A 74 3.33 -4.41 -7.30
C GLU A 74 2.68 -5.10 -8.49
N GLU A 75 3.49 -5.71 -9.35
CA GLU A 75 2.94 -6.44 -10.49
C GLU A 75 2.03 -7.57 -10.05
N GLU A 76 2.45 -8.30 -9.06
CA GLU A 76 1.65 -9.42 -8.55
C GLU A 76 0.36 -8.95 -7.91
N ARG A 77 0.43 -7.85 -7.18
CA ARG A 77 -0.78 -7.26 -6.59
C ARG A 77 -1.76 -6.82 -7.66
N ILE A 78 -1.23 -6.21 -8.73
CA ILE A 78 -2.08 -5.78 -9.84
C ILE A 78 -2.73 -6.98 -10.51
N GLU A 79 -1.96 -8.04 -10.74
CA GLU A 79 -2.51 -9.25 -11.35
C GLU A 79 -3.63 -9.86 -10.53
N MET A 80 -3.45 -9.86 -9.22
CA MET A 80 -4.50 -10.38 -8.34
C MET A 80 -5.78 -9.56 -8.44
N ILE A 81 -5.63 -8.24 -8.53
CA ILE A 81 -6.78 -7.37 -8.67
C ILE A 81 -7.48 -7.60 -10.00
N ILE A 82 -6.70 -7.74 -11.07
CA ILE A 82 -7.27 -8.00 -12.39
C ILE A 82 -8.09 -9.29 -12.37
N LYS A 83 -7.56 -10.33 -11.74
CA LYS A 83 -8.29 -11.59 -11.64
C LYS A 83 -9.58 -11.46 -10.87
N LYS A 84 -9.56 -10.67 -9.79
CA LYS A 84 -10.76 -10.48 -8.98
C LYS A 84 -11.82 -9.64 -9.68
N LYS A 85 -11.38 -8.79 -10.59
CA LYS A 85 -12.27 -7.84 -11.26
C LYS A 85 -12.51 -8.23 -12.71
N GLN A 86 -12.54 -9.51 -13.02
CA GLN A 86 -12.84 -9.97 -14.35
C GLN A 86 -14.20 -9.45 -14.76
N GLY A 87 -14.29 -8.99 -16.02
CA GLY A 87 -15.52 -8.39 -16.51
C GLY A 87 -15.56 -6.88 -16.40
N MET A 88 -14.65 -6.29 -15.63
CA MET A 88 -14.57 -4.84 -15.56
C MET A 88 -13.90 -4.30 -16.81
N LYS A 89 -14.39 -3.19 -17.32
CA LYS A 89 -13.81 -2.57 -18.50
C LYS A 89 -12.39 -2.07 -18.20
N LYS A 90 -11.55 -2.12 -19.22
CA LYS A 90 -10.16 -1.75 -19.07
C LYS A 90 -9.98 -0.35 -18.49
N GLU A 91 -10.74 0.61 -18.99
CA GLU A 91 -10.63 1.99 -18.52
C GLU A 91 -10.98 2.11 -17.04
N ARG A 92 -12.03 1.40 -16.61
CA ARG A 92 -12.41 1.40 -15.21
C ARG A 92 -11.35 0.74 -14.35
N LEU A 93 -10.78 -0.34 -14.85
CA LEU A 93 -9.74 -1.07 -14.13
C LEU A 93 -8.49 -0.20 -13.98
N LEU A 94 -8.12 0.51 -15.03
CA LEU A 94 -6.98 1.43 -14.96
C LEU A 94 -7.18 2.49 -13.88
N ARG A 95 -8.38 3.08 -13.84
CA ARG A 95 -8.68 4.09 -12.83
C ARG A 95 -8.65 3.48 -11.44
N HIS A 96 -9.20 2.28 -11.29
CA HIS A 96 -9.21 1.60 -10.01
C HIS A 96 -7.79 1.36 -9.50
N LEU A 97 -6.93 0.87 -10.38
CA LEU A 97 -5.55 0.60 -10.01
C LEU A 97 -4.78 1.87 -9.67
N SER A 98 -5.02 2.95 -10.44
CA SER A 98 -4.41 4.24 -10.12
C SER A 98 -4.87 4.73 -8.74
N TYR A 99 -6.15 4.57 -8.47
CA TYR A 99 -6.70 4.98 -7.19
C TYR A 99 -6.10 4.20 -6.04
N LYS A 100 -5.80 2.93 -6.27
CA LYS A 100 -5.19 2.10 -5.23
C LYS A 100 -3.73 2.44 -4.99
N GLY A 101 -3.15 3.30 -5.81
CA GLY A 101 -1.80 3.79 -5.58
C GLY A 101 -0.71 3.10 -6.36
N PHE A 102 -1.04 2.45 -7.46
CA PHE A 102 -0.03 1.86 -8.33
C PHE A 102 0.46 2.88 -9.34
N PRO A 103 1.78 2.92 -9.62
CA PRO A 103 2.29 3.80 -10.65
C PRO A 103 1.75 3.42 -12.02
N PHE A 104 1.49 4.42 -12.84
CA PHE A 104 0.96 4.18 -14.18
C PHE A 104 1.84 3.25 -14.98
N GLU A 105 3.15 3.46 -14.90
CA GLU A 105 4.10 2.63 -15.64
C GLU A 105 3.98 1.15 -15.26
N THR A 106 3.83 0.90 -13.98
CA THR A 106 3.69 -0.46 -13.49
C THR A 106 2.39 -1.09 -13.97
N ILE A 107 1.31 -0.31 -13.93
CA ILE A 107 0.02 -0.78 -14.41
C ILE A 107 0.10 -1.16 -15.88
N MET A 108 0.68 -0.30 -16.68
CA MET A 108 0.76 -0.55 -18.11
C MET A 108 1.67 -1.72 -18.43
N LYS A 109 2.72 -1.89 -17.65
CA LYS A 109 3.60 -3.04 -17.84
C LYS A 109 2.84 -4.34 -17.67
N VAL A 110 2.03 -4.44 -16.62
CA VAL A 110 1.24 -5.64 -16.37
C VAL A 110 0.22 -5.84 -17.49
N PHE A 111 -0.46 -4.78 -17.90
CA PHE A 111 -1.45 -4.87 -18.96
C PHE A 111 -0.82 -5.35 -20.28
N ASN A 112 0.37 -4.85 -20.58
CA ASN A 112 1.04 -5.26 -21.81
C ASN A 112 1.46 -6.73 -21.77
N GLU A 113 1.85 -7.21 -20.59
CA GLU A 113 2.23 -8.61 -20.44
C GLU A 113 1.02 -9.53 -20.44
N GLU A 114 -0.09 -9.08 -19.88
CA GLU A 114 -1.30 -9.90 -19.80
C GLU A 114 -2.05 -9.95 -21.12
N MET A 115 -1.89 -8.96 -21.94
CA MET A 115 -2.57 -8.85 -23.20
C MET A 115 -1.65 -9.21 -24.36
#